data_ca423a1b28eb261800cb610ef7f76cd2
#
_entry.id   ca423a1b28eb261800cb610ef7f76cd2
#
_cell.length_a   1.000
_cell.length_b   1.000
_cell.length_c   1.000
_cell.angle_alpha   90.00
_cell.angle_beta   90.00
_cell.angle_gamma   90.00
#
_symmetry.space_group_name_H-M   'P 1'
#
loop_
_entity.id
_entity.type
_entity.pdbx_description
1 polymer ?
#
loop_
_entity_poly.entity_id
_entity_poly.type
_entity_poly.pdbx_seq_one_letter_code
_entity_poly.pdbx_strand_id
1 'polypeptide(L)'
;MSEKSENENKEMREYWKAEEEKIIKQWADKALCYHWMHSRCREIYQKKNTWFTIPVIIISTATGTTNFAQDRFSDDMKDYVVVGIGSLSIIAGIITTISQFLQISELNEGYKTAAISWNKLHTDLKTLIARHPLDRMSPNQAIKLYKEQYEHLFEVSPPITKKVQAMFNSKFKKSANLIKPEICNKLDPTDIFEMSNLERECM
;
A
#
# COMPACT_ATOMS: atom_id res chain seq x y z
N MET A 1 -15.84 -14.30 48.10
CA MET A 1 -14.60 -14.64 47.36
C MET A 1 -14.58 -14.08 45.93
N SER A 2 -15.71 -13.72 45.36
CA SER A 2 -15.84 -13.18 44.00
C SER A 2 -15.39 -11.70 43.84
N GLU A 3 -15.75 -10.85 44.83
CA GLU A 3 -15.44 -9.42 44.76
C GLU A 3 -13.94 -9.08 44.91
N LYS A 4 -13.17 -9.93 45.61
CA LYS A 4 -11.71 -9.72 45.77
C LYS A 4 -10.93 -10.04 44.49
N SER A 5 -11.39 -11.02 43.74
CA SER A 5 -10.78 -11.38 42.44
C SER A 5 -11.12 -10.40 41.31
N GLU A 6 -12.28 -9.74 41.37
CA GLU A 6 -12.65 -8.66 40.46
C GLU A 6 -11.90 -7.36 40.74
N ASN A 7 -11.62 -7.05 42.00
CA ASN A 7 -10.82 -5.89 42.39
C ASN A 7 -9.33 -6.09 42.03
N GLU A 8 -8.76 -7.27 42.28
CA GLU A 8 -7.38 -7.58 41.86
C GLU A 8 -7.22 -7.58 40.34
N ASN A 9 -8.23 -7.99 39.55
CA ASN A 9 -8.25 -7.85 38.11
C ASN A 9 -8.45 -6.41 37.62
N LYS A 10 -9.04 -5.53 38.44
CA LYS A 10 -9.12 -4.10 38.12
C LYS A 10 -7.80 -3.35 38.38
N GLU A 11 -7.02 -3.78 39.37
CA GLU A 11 -5.74 -3.15 39.72
C GLU A 11 -4.62 -3.47 38.73
N MET A 12 -4.71 -4.55 37.93
CA MET A 12 -3.76 -4.92 36.89
C MET A 12 -4.11 -4.40 35.48
N ARG A 13 -5.05 -3.49 35.34
CA ARG A 13 -5.25 -2.82 34.05
C ARG A 13 -4.11 -1.82 33.83
N GLU A 14 -3.16 -2.23 33.01
CA GLU A 14 -2.10 -1.37 32.50
C GLU A 14 -2.74 -0.12 31.86
N TYR A 15 -2.54 1.05 32.48
CA TYR A 15 -3.04 2.31 31.94
C TYR A 15 -2.20 2.74 30.73
N TRP A 16 -2.87 3.27 29.70
CA TRP A 16 -2.23 3.87 28.56
C TRP A 16 -1.42 5.10 28.98
N LYS A 17 -0.10 5.05 28.74
CA LYS A 17 0.79 6.19 28.94
C LYS A 17 0.79 7.08 27.69
N ALA A 18 1.11 8.36 27.85
CA ALA A 18 1.13 9.33 26.76
C ALA A 18 2.11 8.94 25.64
N GLU A 19 3.22 8.30 26.00
CA GLU A 19 4.26 7.82 25.07
C GLU A 19 3.72 6.66 24.19
N GLU A 20 2.94 5.75 24.78
CA GLU A 20 2.35 4.62 24.06
C GLU A 20 1.27 5.11 23.07
N GLU A 21 0.45 6.07 23.50
CA GLU A 21 -0.52 6.73 22.61
C GLU A 21 0.19 7.49 21.47
N LYS A 22 1.32 8.14 21.76
CA LYS A 22 2.15 8.84 20.76
C LYS A 22 2.67 7.87 19.70
N ILE A 23 3.17 6.69 20.10
CA ILE A 23 3.65 5.65 19.18
C ILE A 23 2.51 5.18 18.26
N ILE A 24 1.38 4.80 18.83
CA ILE A 24 0.22 4.33 18.03
C ILE A 24 -0.27 5.42 17.07
N LYS A 25 -0.32 6.68 17.52
CA LYS A 25 -0.67 7.82 16.66
C LYS A 25 0.33 7.99 15.52
N GLN A 26 1.63 7.86 15.78
CA GLN A 26 2.67 7.93 14.75
C GLN A 26 2.48 6.84 13.69
N TRP A 27 2.21 5.59 14.09
CA TRP A 27 1.94 4.51 13.16
C TRP A 27 0.67 4.74 12.35
N ALA A 28 -0.39 5.27 12.98
CA ALA A 28 -1.63 5.61 12.28
C ALA A 28 -1.39 6.68 11.20
N ASP A 29 -0.65 7.74 11.52
CA ASP A 29 -0.32 8.81 10.57
C ASP A 29 0.56 8.30 9.43
N LYS A 30 1.60 7.50 9.72
CA LYS A 30 2.46 6.86 8.72
C LYS A 30 1.67 5.90 7.83
N ALA A 31 0.77 5.09 8.41
CA ALA A 31 -0.09 4.18 7.65
C ALA A 31 -1.01 4.94 6.68
N LEU A 32 -1.58 6.07 7.09
CA LEU A 32 -2.36 6.94 6.20
C LEU A 32 -1.52 7.48 5.04
N CYS A 33 -0.28 7.87 5.30
CA CYS A 33 0.64 8.35 4.27
C CYS A 33 0.96 7.23 3.26
N TYR A 34 1.27 6.02 3.75
CA TYR A 34 1.54 4.85 2.90
C TYR A 34 0.30 4.47 2.08
N HIS A 35 -0.89 4.46 2.68
CA HIS A 35 -2.14 4.25 1.96
C HIS A 35 -2.27 5.21 0.77
N TRP A 36 -2.08 6.52 1.00
CA TRP A 36 -2.19 7.52 -0.07
C TRP A 36 -1.16 7.28 -1.18
N MET A 37 0.10 7.01 -0.81
CA MET A 37 1.18 6.81 -1.78
C MET A 37 0.97 5.54 -2.60
N HIS A 38 0.57 4.42 -1.99
CA HIS A 38 0.26 3.18 -2.71
C HIS A 38 -0.97 3.33 -3.60
N SER A 39 -2.01 4.05 -3.15
CA SER A 39 -3.16 4.38 -3.99
C SER A 39 -2.75 5.18 -5.24
N ARG A 40 -1.83 6.12 -5.08
CA ARG A 40 -1.33 6.90 -6.21
C ARG A 40 -0.44 6.10 -7.15
N CYS A 41 0.42 5.23 -6.61
CA CYS A 41 1.18 4.27 -7.42
C CYS A 41 0.25 3.36 -8.23
N ARG A 42 -0.80 2.81 -7.59
CA ARG A 42 -1.82 2.01 -8.26
C ARG A 42 -2.45 2.73 -9.45
N GLU A 43 -2.89 3.98 -9.29
CA GLU A 43 -3.49 4.76 -10.40
C GLU A 43 -2.53 4.87 -11.61
N ILE A 44 -1.23 5.09 -11.33
CA ILE A 44 -0.21 5.19 -12.39
C ILE A 44 -0.02 3.84 -13.08
N TYR A 45 0.09 2.74 -12.32
CA TYR A 45 0.30 1.41 -12.86
C TYR A 45 -0.94 0.85 -13.54
N GLN A 46 -2.14 1.18 -13.07
CA GLN A 46 -3.39 0.85 -13.74
C GLN A 46 -3.46 1.47 -15.14
N LYS A 47 -3.10 2.76 -15.28
CA LYS A 47 -3.03 3.41 -16.59
C LYS A 47 -2.00 2.76 -17.50
N LYS A 48 -0.82 2.41 -16.97
CA LYS A 48 0.20 1.67 -17.74
C LYS A 48 -0.32 0.32 -18.18
N ASN A 49 -0.92 -0.45 -17.27
CA ASN A 49 -1.47 -1.77 -17.60
C ASN A 49 -2.51 -1.68 -18.72
N THR A 50 -3.44 -0.73 -18.64
CA THR A 50 -4.42 -0.47 -19.68
C THR A 50 -3.76 -0.12 -21.03
N TRP A 51 -2.73 0.72 -21.00
CA TRP A 51 -2.00 1.13 -22.20
C TRP A 51 -1.29 -0.03 -22.91
N PHE A 52 -0.77 -1.00 -22.17
CA PHE A 52 -0.15 -2.19 -22.78
C PHE A 52 -1.18 -3.24 -23.19
N THR A 53 -2.24 -3.43 -22.42
CA THR A 53 -3.20 -4.52 -22.62
C THR A 53 -4.17 -4.24 -23.77
N ILE A 54 -4.69 -3.01 -23.90
CA ILE A 54 -5.70 -2.68 -24.92
C ILE A 54 -5.19 -2.88 -26.34
N PRO A 55 -3.96 -2.39 -26.74
CA PRO A 55 -3.46 -2.62 -28.07
C PRO A 55 -3.29 -4.11 -28.41
N VAL A 56 -2.84 -4.91 -27.44
CA VAL A 56 -2.69 -6.36 -27.63
C VAL A 56 -4.03 -7.03 -27.89
N ILE A 57 -5.09 -6.66 -27.14
CA ILE A 57 -6.43 -7.20 -27.34
C ILE A 57 -6.94 -6.83 -28.73
N ILE A 58 -6.79 -5.57 -29.15
CA ILE A 58 -7.25 -5.10 -30.47
C ILE A 58 -6.52 -5.86 -31.60
N ILE A 59 -5.19 -5.94 -31.52
CA ILE A 59 -4.37 -6.63 -32.52
C ILE A 59 -4.74 -8.11 -32.58
N SER A 60 -4.81 -8.79 -31.44
CA SER A 60 -5.14 -10.22 -31.38
C SER A 60 -6.55 -10.52 -31.91
N THR A 61 -7.54 -9.66 -31.62
CA THR A 61 -8.90 -9.81 -32.12
C THR A 61 -8.94 -9.60 -33.66
N ALA A 62 -8.28 -8.54 -34.15
CA ALA A 62 -8.20 -8.28 -35.58
C ALA A 62 -7.49 -9.44 -36.34
N THR A 63 -6.36 -9.89 -35.82
CA THR A 63 -5.59 -11.02 -36.36
C THR A 63 -6.43 -12.30 -36.39
N GLY A 64 -7.10 -12.64 -35.30
CA GLY A 64 -7.97 -13.81 -35.23
C GLY A 64 -9.13 -13.74 -36.26
N THR A 65 -9.82 -12.60 -36.34
CA THR A 65 -10.91 -12.40 -37.30
C THR A 65 -10.41 -12.54 -38.75
N THR A 66 -9.27 -11.92 -39.08
CA THR A 66 -8.72 -11.97 -40.43
C THR A 66 -8.30 -13.38 -40.80
N ASN A 67 -7.74 -14.19 -39.87
CA ASN A 67 -7.42 -15.59 -40.13
C ASN A 67 -8.67 -16.40 -40.52
N PHE A 68 -9.82 -16.17 -39.89
CA PHE A 68 -11.09 -16.83 -40.26
C PHE A 68 -11.60 -16.38 -41.65
N ALA A 69 -11.31 -15.15 -42.05
CA ALA A 69 -11.75 -14.59 -43.33
C ALA A 69 -10.74 -14.83 -44.47
N GLN A 70 -9.62 -15.47 -44.19
CA GLN A 70 -8.49 -15.57 -45.14
C GLN A 70 -8.86 -16.19 -46.50
N ASP A 71 -9.74 -17.19 -46.50
CA ASP A 71 -10.21 -17.85 -47.73
C ASP A 71 -11.14 -17.00 -48.62
N ARG A 72 -11.61 -15.88 -48.11
CA ARG A 72 -12.49 -14.93 -48.81
C ARG A 72 -11.74 -13.83 -49.54
N PHE A 73 -10.42 -13.72 -49.34
CA PHE A 73 -9.58 -12.76 -50.06
C PHE A 73 -9.21 -13.32 -51.45
N SER A 74 -9.04 -12.44 -52.46
CA SER A 74 -8.52 -12.82 -53.75
C SER A 74 -7.09 -13.32 -53.64
N ASP A 75 -6.69 -14.21 -54.56
CA ASP A 75 -5.37 -14.85 -54.48
C ASP A 75 -4.22 -13.83 -54.49
N ASP A 76 -4.35 -12.73 -55.21
CA ASP A 76 -3.36 -11.64 -55.26
C ASP A 76 -3.20 -10.91 -53.93
N MET A 77 -4.20 -10.93 -53.03
CA MET A 77 -4.17 -10.26 -51.74
C MET A 77 -3.81 -11.18 -50.59
N LYS A 78 -3.93 -12.49 -50.74
CA LYS A 78 -3.68 -13.47 -49.66
C LYS A 78 -2.28 -13.32 -49.06
N ASP A 79 -1.26 -13.20 -49.91
CA ASP A 79 0.13 -13.10 -49.45
C ASP A 79 0.36 -11.84 -48.60
N TYR A 80 -0.19 -10.70 -49.00
CA TYR A 80 -0.10 -9.46 -48.24
C TYR A 80 -0.85 -9.54 -46.89
N VAL A 81 -2.00 -10.19 -46.87
CA VAL A 81 -2.79 -10.42 -45.66
C VAL A 81 -2.02 -11.30 -44.69
N VAL A 82 -1.44 -12.41 -45.16
CA VAL A 82 -0.64 -13.33 -44.31
C VAL A 82 0.56 -12.61 -43.69
N VAL A 83 1.33 -11.87 -44.52
CA VAL A 83 2.47 -11.09 -44.04
C VAL A 83 2.04 -10.02 -43.04
N GLY A 84 0.94 -9.34 -43.32
CA GLY A 84 0.37 -8.33 -42.42
C GLY A 84 -0.04 -8.90 -41.05
N ILE A 85 -0.76 -10.03 -41.05
CA ILE A 85 -1.16 -10.76 -39.81
C ILE A 85 0.07 -11.21 -39.02
N GLY A 86 1.07 -11.81 -39.74
CA GLY A 86 2.31 -12.25 -39.10
C GLY A 86 3.07 -11.10 -38.45
N SER A 87 3.18 -9.96 -39.12
CA SER A 87 3.82 -8.76 -38.58
C SER A 87 3.10 -8.20 -37.34
N LEU A 88 1.76 -8.12 -37.38
CA LEU A 88 0.95 -7.67 -36.23
C LEU A 88 1.08 -8.62 -35.04
N SER A 89 1.13 -9.94 -35.28
CA SER A 89 1.32 -10.94 -34.23
C SER A 89 2.68 -10.79 -33.55
N ILE A 90 3.73 -10.50 -34.27
CA ILE A 90 5.07 -10.23 -33.71
C ILE A 90 5.04 -8.98 -32.85
N ILE A 91 4.41 -7.90 -33.32
CA ILE A 91 4.27 -6.64 -32.56
C ILE A 91 3.50 -6.90 -31.25
N ALA A 92 2.37 -7.60 -31.31
CA ALA A 92 1.59 -7.94 -30.12
C ALA A 92 2.43 -8.78 -29.13
N GLY A 93 3.20 -9.75 -29.61
CA GLY A 93 4.12 -10.56 -28.81
C GLY A 93 5.18 -9.71 -28.11
N ILE A 94 5.80 -8.76 -28.83
CA ILE A 94 6.80 -7.84 -28.25
C ILE A 94 6.16 -6.97 -27.15
N ILE A 95 5.00 -6.38 -27.39
CA ILE A 95 4.30 -5.56 -26.40
C ILE A 95 3.98 -6.38 -25.14
N THR A 96 3.50 -7.60 -25.32
CA THR A 96 3.18 -8.52 -24.21
C THR A 96 4.43 -8.86 -23.40
N THR A 97 5.53 -9.22 -24.09
CA THR A 97 6.81 -9.56 -23.44
C THR A 97 7.37 -8.37 -22.64
N ILE A 98 7.31 -7.15 -23.17
CA ILE A 98 7.73 -5.95 -22.45
C ILE A 98 6.87 -5.73 -21.21
N SER A 99 5.54 -5.88 -21.32
CA SER A 99 4.62 -5.73 -20.20
C SER A 99 4.88 -6.73 -19.08
N GLN A 100 5.16 -7.99 -19.44
CA GLN A 100 5.53 -9.06 -18.51
C GLN A 100 6.89 -8.80 -17.86
N PHE A 101 7.91 -8.45 -18.65
CA PHE A 101 9.24 -8.13 -18.12
C PHE A 101 9.20 -6.98 -17.10
N LEU A 102 8.38 -5.97 -17.33
CA LEU A 102 8.19 -4.85 -16.41
C LEU A 102 7.23 -5.16 -15.26
N GLN A 103 6.69 -6.37 -15.19
CA GLN A 103 5.75 -6.83 -14.14
C GLN A 103 4.60 -5.84 -13.90
N ILE A 104 4.08 -5.19 -14.96
CA ILE A 104 3.14 -4.07 -14.84
C ILE A 104 1.85 -4.51 -14.17
N SER A 105 1.32 -5.68 -14.52
CA SER A 105 0.08 -6.21 -13.94
C SER A 105 0.27 -6.61 -12.47
N GLU A 106 1.38 -7.28 -12.15
CA GLU A 106 1.72 -7.71 -10.80
C GLU A 106 1.90 -6.52 -9.86
N LEU A 107 2.65 -5.50 -10.30
CA LEU A 107 2.84 -4.26 -9.55
C LEU A 107 1.52 -3.50 -9.36
N ASN A 108 0.62 -3.49 -10.36
CA ASN A 108 -0.70 -2.88 -10.22
C ASN A 108 -1.52 -3.54 -9.10
N GLU A 109 -1.57 -4.88 -9.07
CA GLU A 109 -2.27 -5.62 -8.01
C GLU A 109 -1.54 -5.50 -6.66
N GLY A 110 -0.22 -5.52 -6.63
CA GLY A 110 0.58 -5.31 -5.44
C GLY A 110 0.31 -3.94 -4.79
N TYR A 111 0.29 -2.87 -5.58
CA TYR A 111 -0.07 -1.53 -5.07
C TYR A 111 -1.52 -1.44 -4.59
N LYS A 112 -2.46 -2.13 -5.25
CA LYS A 112 -3.86 -2.19 -4.81
C LYS A 112 -3.98 -2.86 -3.46
N THR A 113 -3.37 -4.03 -3.29
CA THR A 113 -3.38 -4.78 -2.03
C THR A 113 -2.72 -3.98 -0.92
N ALA A 114 -1.53 -3.41 -1.16
CA ALA A 114 -0.84 -2.58 -0.19
C ALA A 114 -1.69 -1.37 0.22
N ALA A 115 -2.32 -0.66 -0.72
CA ALA A 115 -3.18 0.48 -0.40
C ALA A 115 -4.36 0.08 0.52
N ILE A 116 -5.01 -1.06 0.26
CA ILE A 116 -6.12 -1.56 1.09
C ILE A 116 -5.62 -1.93 2.49
N SER A 117 -4.51 -2.65 2.58
CA SER A 117 -3.96 -3.14 3.85
C SER A 117 -3.46 -1.99 4.74
N TRP A 118 -2.77 -1.01 4.17
CA TRP A 118 -2.37 0.21 4.89
C TRP A 118 -3.56 1.03 5.37
N ASN A 119 -4.65 1.11 4.58
CA ASN A 119 -5.88 1.78 5.01
C ASN A 119 -6.56 1.03 6.16
N LYS A 120 -6.57 -0.30 6.13
CA LYS A 120 -7.10 -1.14 7.21
C LYS A 120 -6.32 -0.87 8.50
N LEU A 121 -4.99 -0.96 8.46
CA LEU A 121 -4.14 -0.67 9.62
C LEU A 121 -4.40 0.74 10.18
N HIS A 122 -4.46 1.76 9.30
CA HIS A 122 -4.80 3.12 9.73
C HIS A 122 -6.15 3.19 10.45
N THR A 123 -7.18 2.54 9.91
CA THR A 123 -8.53 2.54 10.47
C THR A 123 -8.57 1.83 11.82
N ASP A 124 -7.87 0.70 11.95
CA ASP A 124 -7.79 -0.07 13.18
C ASP A 124 -7.10 0.73 14.30
N LEU A 125 -5.95 1.34 13.99
CA LEU A 125 -5.21 2.21 14.92
C LEU A 125 -6.02 3.45 15.32
N LYS A 126 -6.66 4.10 14.35
CA LYS A 126 -7.54 5.24 14.60
C LYS A 126 -8.71 4.88 15.52
N THR A 127 -9.32 3.72 15.28
CA THR A 127 -10.44 3.23 16.10
C THR A 127 -9.98 2.89 17.51
N LEU A 128 -8.80 2.31 17.66
CA LEU A 128 -8.21 2.02 18.97
C LEU A 128 -8.05 3.30 19.77
N ILE A 129 -7.42 4.34 19.21
CA ILE A 129 -7.16 5.60 19.92
C ILE A 129 -8.46 6.36 20.21
N ALA A 130 -9.47 6.25 19.34
CA ALA A 130 -10.75 6.94 19.53
C ALA A 130 -11.61 6.39 20.69
N ARG A 131 -11.31 5.17 21.18
CA ARG A 131 -12.00 4.59 22.34
C ARG A 131 -11.49 5.20 23.64
N HIS A 132 -12.33 5.15 24.68
CA HIS A 132 -11.88 5.52 26.02
C HIS A 132 -10.74 4.58 26.47
N PRO A 133 -9.69 5.07 27.15
CA PRO A 133 -8.52 4.25 27.53
C PRO A 133 -8.87 2.97 28.29
N LEU A 134 -9.91 2.99 29.12
CA LEU A 134 -10.37 1.81 29.89
C LEU A 134 -11.03 0.73 29.01
N ASP A 135 -11.52 1.10 27.83
CA ASP A 135 -12.19 0.19 26.88
C ASP A 135 -11.24 -0.34 25.80
N ARG A 136 -9.97 0.05 25.87
CA ARG A 136 -8.92 -0.43 24.94
C ARG A 136 -8.32 -1.74 25.45
N MET A 137 -7.71 -2.49 24.53
CA MET A 137 -6.81 -3.58 24.91
C MET A 137 -5.59 -3.03 25.67
N SER A 138 -4.85 -3.89 26.38
CA SER A 138 -3.66 -3.45 27.12
C SER A 138 -2.62 -2.83 26.18
N PRO A 139 -1.85 -1.82 26.60
CA PRO A 139 -0.87 -1.14 25.77
C PRO A 139 0.17 -2.09 25.18
N ASN A 140 0.70 -3.00 25.99
CA ASN A 140 1.70 -3.97 25.57
C ASN A 140 1.18 -4.90 24.46
N GLN A 141 -0.07 -5.38 24.59
CA GLN A 141 -0.69 -6.22 23.57
C GLN A 141 -0.95 -5.43 22.28
N ALA A 142 -1.43 -4.18 22.40
CA ALA A 142 -1.69 -3.32 21.26
C ALA A 142 -0.38 -3.01 20.50
N ILE A 143 0.66 -2.59 21.20
CA ILE A 143 1.95 -2.26 20.60
C ILE A 143 2.54 -3.49 19.89
N LYS A 144 2.54 -4.66 20.54
CA LYS A 144 3.05 -5.89 19.93
C LYS A 144 2.29 -6.26 18.66
N LEU A 145 0.95 -6.30 18.73
CA LEU A 145 0.08 -6.66 17.60
C LEU A 145 0.26 -5.73 16.40
N TYR A 146 0.18 -4.42 16.65
CA TYR A 146 0.24 -3.45 15.57
C TYR A 146 1.65 -3.22 15.04
N LYS A 147 2.69 -3.44 15.86
CA LYS A 147 4.08 -3.49 15.38
C LYS A 147 4.26 -4.61 14.37
N GLU A 148 3.86 -5.84 14.70
CA GLU A 148 3.95 -7.00 13.80
C GLU A 148 3.19 -6.73 12.48
N GLN A 149 1.99 -6.16 12.55
CA GLN A 149 1.24 -5.81 11.34
C GLN A 149 1.92 -4.73 10.51
N TYR A 150 2.45 -3.69 11.14
CA TYR A 150 3.15 -2.60 10.48
C TYR A 150 4.42 -3.09 9.76
N GLU A 151 5.25 -3.88 10.45
CA GLU A 151 6.48 -4.46 9.90
C GLU A 151 6.16 -5.40 8.73
N HIS A 152 5.17 -6.28 8.89
CA HIS A 152 4.74 -7.16 7.81
C HIS A 152 4.28 -6.38 6.57
N LEU A 153 3.46 -5.35 6.74
CA LEU A 153 3.01 -4.52 5.62
C LEU A 153 4.17 -3.79 4.95
N PHE A 154 5.16 -3.36 5.72
CA PHE A 154 6.35 -2.71 5.19
C PHE A 154 7.18 -3.66 4.33
N GLU A 155 7.32 -4.93 4.73
CA GLU A 155 8.06 -5.96 4.00
C GLU A 155 7.38 -6.39 2.69
N VAL A 156 6.04 -6.57 2.71
CA VAL A 156 5.30 -7.10 1.54
C VAL A 156 4.88 -6.02 0.56
N SER A 157 4.95 -4.75 0.92
CA SER A 157 4.50 -3.65 0.07
C SER A 157 5.50 -3.35 -1.05
N PRO A 158 5.04 -3.15 -2.30
CA PRO A 158 5.92 -2.74 -3.39
C PRO A 158 6.58 -1.39 -3.11
N PRO A 159 7.81 -1.16 -3.61
CA PRO A 159 8.53 0.10 -3.36
C PRO A 159 7.81 1.30 -3.99
N ILE A 160 7.69 2.38 -3.22
CA ILE A 160 7.03 3.62 -3.67
C ILE A 160 7.95 4.37 -4.63
N THR A 161 7.43 4.77 -5.80
CA THR A 161 8.20 5.45 -6.82
C THR A 161 8.58 6.88 -6.39
N LYS A 162 9.79 7.33 -6.76
CA LYS A 162 10.27 8.71 -6.48
C LYS A 162 9.30 9.80 -6.94
N LYS A 163 8.62 9.56 -8.08
CA LYS A 163 7.59 10.46 -8.61
C LYS A 163 6.44 10.66 -7.61
N VAL A 164 5.94 9.58 -7.01
CA VAL A 164 4.83 9.64 -6.04
C VAL A 164 5.31 10.25 -4.73
N GLN A 165 6.54 9.97 -4.27
CA GLN A 165 7.12 10.63 -3.09
C GLN A 165 7.20 12.16 -3.29
N ALA A 166 7.67 12.61 -4.45
CA ALA A 166 7.70 14.04 -4.78
C ALA A 166 6.30 14.68 -4.83
N MET A 167 5.31 13.96 -5.40
CA MET A 167 3.91 14.42 -5.42
C MET A 167 3.33 14.52 -4.00
N PHE A 168 3.61 13.53 -3.14
CA PHE A 168 3.18 13.55 -1.75
C PHE A 168 3.77 14.75 -1.01
N ASN A 169 5.09 14.95 -1.10
CA ASN A 169 5.79 16.06 -0.46
C ASN A 169 5.28 17.43 -0.92
N SER A 170 5.00 17.59 -2.21
CA SER A 170 4.42 18.81 -2.75
C SER A 170 3.01 19.07 -2.19
N LYS A 171 2.15 18.05 -2.22
CA LYS A 171 0.74 18.16 -1.82
C LYS A 171 0.58 18.41 -0.32
N PHE A 172 1.36 17.72 0.51
CA PHE A 172 1.25 17.76 1.97
C PHE A 172 2.35 18.61 2.64
N LYS A 173 2.99 19.51 1.89
CA LYS A 173 4.05 20.39 2.42
C LYS A 173 3.62 21.19 3.65
N LYS A 174 2.38 21.67 3.66
CA LYS A 174 1.82 22.53 4.71
C LYS A 174 1.14 21.78 5.87
N SER A 175 1.04 20.44 5.80
CA SER A 175 0.40 19.63 6.86
C SER A 175 1.38 19.41 8.02
N ALA A 176 1.46 20.38 8.92
CA ALA A 176 2.38 20.36 10.06
C ALA A 176 2.05 19.29 11.11
N ASN A 177 0.78 18.89 11.23
CA ASN A 177 0.30 17.96 12.26
C ASN A 177 0.38 16.49 11.83
N LEU A 178 0.76 16.19 10.58
CA LEU A 178 0.84 14.84 10.05
C LEU A 178 2.27 14.33 10.16
N ILE A 179 2.47 13.23 10.88
CA ILE A 179 3.78 12.57 10.99
C ILE A 179 4.01 11.77 9.71
N LYS A 180 5.00 12.22 8.92
CA LYS A 180 5.30 11.64 7.61
C LYS A 180 6.32 10.52 7.74
N PRO A 181 6.25 9.49 6.87
CA PRO A 181 7.26 8.44 6.81
C PRO A 181 8.65 9.00 6.45
N GLU A 182 9.70 8.32 6.87
CA GLU A 182 11.11 8.68 6.66
C GLU A 182 11.46 8.83 5.16
N ILE A 183 10.80 8.03 4.30
CA ILE A 183 11.00 8.11 2.83
C ILE A 183 10.57 9.45 2.21
N CYS A 184 9.80 10.27 2.94
CA CYS A 184 9.27 11.55 2.47
C CYS A 184 9.98 12.75 3.06
N ASN A 185 10.73 12.59 4.15
CA ASN A 185 11.33 13.69 4.93
C ASN A 185 12.73 13.38 5.42
N LYS A 186 13.21 14.24 6.30
CA LYS A 186 14.40 13.99 7.12
C LYS A 186 14.14 12.86 8.08
N LEU A 187 15.16 12.09 8.38
CA LEU A 187 15.12 11.08 9.43
C LEU A 187 14.85 11.77 10.76
N ASP A 188 13.84 11.30 11.47
CA ASP A 188 13.56 11.76 12.81
C ASP A 188 14.46 10.98 13.82
N PRO A 189 15.09 11.66 14.78
CA PRO A 189 15.85 10.97 15.82
C PRO A 189 14.94 10.11 16.67
N THR A 190 15.50 9.03 17.23
CA THR A 190 14.76 8.16 18.15
C THR A 190 14.62 8.87 19.50
N ASP A 191 13.37 9.03 19.95
CA ASP A 191 13.07 9.56 21.28
C ASP A 191 13.35 8.49 22.34
N ILE A 192 13.97 8.88 23.45
CA ILE A 192 14.20 8.03 24.62
C ILE A 192 13.16 8.37 25.67
N PHE A 193 12.68 7.36 26.40
CA PHE A 193 11.77 7.58 27.51
C PHE A 193 12.46 8.46 28.60
N GLU A 194 11.87 9.61 28.90
CA GLU A 194 12.32 10.48 29.96
C GLU A 194 11.41 10.32 31.17
N MET A 195 11.95 9.78 32.28
CA MET A 195 11.21 9.74 33.54
C MET A 195 10.93 11.15 34.04
N SER A 196 9.69 11.42 34.40
CA SER A 196 9.32 12.66 35.08
C SER A 196 10.02 12.76 36.44
N ASN A 197 10.25 13.97 36.92
CA ASN A 197 10.89 14.17 38.24
C ASN A 197 10.09 13.52 39.37
N LEU A 198 8.75 13.47 39.26
CA LEU A 198 7.86 12.80 40.22
C LEU A 198 8.06 11.27 40.26
N GLU A 199 8.30 10.65 39.11
CA GLU A 199 8.56 9.19 39.04
C GLU A 199 9.94 8.83 39.60
N ARG A 200 10.94 9.75 39.50
CA ARG A 200 12.27 9.57 40.08
C ARG A 200 12.29 9.67 41.61
N GLU A 201 11.39 10.47 42.20
CA GLU A 201 11.28 10.64 43.64
C GLU A 201 10.53 9.48 44.30
N CYS A 202 9.77 8.67 43.55
CA CYS A 202 9.01 7.53 44.06
C CYS A 202 9.77 6.18 44.02
N MET A 203 10.99 6.13 43.52
CA MET A 203 11.85 4.94 43.47
C MET A 203 12.93 4.99 44.53
#